data_bb1a093f5836670bba40c03887b00eb7
#
_entry.id   bb1a093f5836670bba40c03887b00eb7
#
_cell.length_a   1.000
_cell.length_b   1.000
_cell.length_c   1.000
_cell.angle_alpha   90.00
_cell.angle_beta   90.00
_cell.angle_gamma   90.00
#
_symmetry.space_group_name_H-M   'P 1'
#
loop_
_entity.id
_entity.type
_entity.pdbx_description
1 polymer ?
#
loop_
_entity_poly.entity_id
_entity_poly.type
_entity_poly.pdbx_seq_one_letter_code
_entity_poly.pdbx_strand_id
1 'polypeptide(L)'
;MSTKLATVLVVPSVAFLVLAGVQTSALVGRTTALNDFARQVGIGRQITAAVHQLQQERDRTAGELGELRRGADRDAAASTLKPLQAAADRAMADLSRAAQPLADADASWRVAFSEAQEAYDQVIDIRPAIPPAVLSNDTILSNYHRAVGALLDLLAEPTPGQDQAALSDAVLRYVQLARVKELSSRVRSQLYGAARAGRYGTEDRVLLADLRAQQLTALGAFRVAATTDQIRRYDETSVDPTFVVATQLEERSLPAGNAAPEVLPAEQWWSASQQRQELLRQVEAGVLDDAVRQADDASSGQLRTTLLVVGGIVAVLLVALLISLLVGRSVARSMRLLRSQALRIAQVELPDALDRLRTVTGGVSPIEVAPAVVRSLDEIGELAEAFVAVHRSAVTVAVEQAMMRRNVNAMFVNLARRSQVLVERQLELLDDLEREESDPDQLENLFKLDHLAARMRRNDESLLVLAGTDSTRRWNRPVGLGAVLLAAAAEIEQYQRVRIEPVGDVYVVGHAVGELVHMLAEVLENATAFSARTPWSWWTCGLRHPVRWSRSWTVAWA
;
A
#
# COMPACT_ATOMS: atom_id res chain seq x y z
N MET A 1 3.84 -9.81 18.06
CA MET A 1 4.84 -9.08 17.27
C MET A 1 4.36 -8.73 15.86
N SER A 2 3.74 -9.62 15.11
CA SER A 2 3.25 -9.35 13.74
C SER A 2 2.28 -8.17 13.63
N THR A 3 1.35 -8.02 14.57
CA THR A 3 0.38 -6.91 14.58
C THR A 3 1.03 -5.54 14.80
N LYS A 4 1.99 -5.41 15.72
CA LYS A 4 2.67 -4.13 15.97
C LYS A 4 3.56 -3.70 14.80
N LEU A 5 4.27 -4.64 14.17
CA LEU A 5 5.08 -4.37 12.97
C LEU A 5 4.20 -4.00 11.76
N ALA A 6 3.08 -4.71 11.60
CA ALA A 6 2.08 -4.39 10.57
C ALA A 6 1.49 -2.98 10.76
N THR A 7 1.15 -2.58 11.99
CA THR A 7 0.59 -1.27 12.28
C THR A 7 1.57 -0.14 11.94
N VAL A 8 2.86 -0.29 12.30
CA VAL A 8 3.91 0.71 12.01
C VAL A 8 4.14 0.88 10.51
N LEU A 9 3.94 -0.17 9.71
CA LEU A 9 4.12 -0.11 8.25
C LEU A 9 2.85 0.32 7.51
N VAL A 10 1.68 -0.13 7.98
CA VAL A 10 0.37 0.12 7.32
C VAL A 10 -0.10 1.56 7.53
N VAL A 11 0.06 2.13 8.73
CA VAL A 11 -0.42 3.49 9.02
C VAL A 11 0.24 4.56 8.14
N PRO A 12 1.58 4.63 8.01
CA PRO A 12 2.23 5.58 7.09
C PRO A 12 1.90 5.31 5.62
N SER A 13 1.76 4.04 5.23
CA SER A 13 1.40 3.67 3.85
C SER A 13 -0.01 4.13 3.49
N VAL A 14 -0.98 3.96 4.37
CA VAL A 14 -2.36 4.44 4.19
C VAL A 14 -2.39 5.97 4.17
N ALA A 15 -1.68 6.64 5.08
CA ALA A 15 -1.59 8.11 5.10
C ALA A 15 -0.99 8.65 3.79
N PHE A 16 0.08 8.01 3.28
CA PHE A 16 0.68 8.37 1.99
C PHE A 16 -0.27 8.13 0.82
N LEU A 17 -1.01 7.02 0.80
CA LEU A 17 -2.01 6.73 -0.24
C LEU A 17 -3.15 7.75 -0.25
N VAL A 18 -3.65 8.14 0.92
CA VAL A 18 -4.69 9.17 1.03
C VAL A 18 -4.16 10.51 0.52
N LEU A 19 -2.96 10.93 0.96
CA LEU A 19 -2.34 12.17 0.51
C LEU A 19 -2.08 12.16 -1.01
N ALA A 20 -1.55 11.07 -1.54
CA ALA A 20 -1.33 10.86 -2.97
C ALA A 20 -2.64 10.91 -3.76
N GLY A 21 -3.72 10.32 -3.24
CA GLY A 21 -5.04 10.36 -3.83
C GLY A 21 -5.61 11.78 -3.91
N VAL A 22 -5.52 12.55 -2.81
CA VAL A 22 -5.95 13.96 -2.76
C VAL A 22 -5.12 14.81 -3.73
N GLN A 23 -3.79 14.65 -3.74
CA GLN A 23 -2.90 15.40 -4.63
C GLN A 23 -3.18 15.08 -6.11
N THR A 24 -3.35 13.81 -6.44
CA THR A 24 -3.68 13.38 -7.81
C THR A 24 -5.03 13.92 -8.25
N SER A 25 -6.06 13.87 -7.41
CA SER A 25 -7.38 14.41 -7.70
C SER A 25 -7.32 15.92 -7.98
N ALA A 26 -6.58 16.69 -7.18
CA ALA A 26 -6.39 18.11 -7.38
C ALA A 26 -5.66 18.43 -8.69
N LEU A 27 -4.61 17.68 -9.03
CA LEU A 27 -3.86 17.85 -10.28
C LEU A 27 -4.70 17.50 -11.52
N VAL A 28 -5.47 16.41 -11.46
CA VAL A 28 -6.39 16.02 -12.53
C VAL A 28 -7.47 17.09 -12.73
N GLY A 29 -8.07 17.58 -11.63
CA GLY A 29 -9.05 18.66 -11.70
C GLY A 29 -8.50 19.94 -12.36
N ARG A 30 -7.26 20.35 -12.01
CA ARG A 30 -6.59 21.50 -12.65
C ARG A 30 -6.32 21.26 -14.13
N THR A 31 -5.88 20.06 -14.50
CA THR A 31 -5.63 19.70 -15.90
C THR A 31 -6.91 19.72 -16.73
N THR A 32 -8.01 19.21 -16.20
CA THR A 32 -9.32 19.23 -16.86
C THR A 32 -9.80 20.66 -17.07
N ALA A 33 -9.75 21.49 -16.01
CA ALA A 33 -10.18 22.89 -16.09
C ALA A 33 -9.39 23.70 -17.14
N LEU A 34 -8.06 23.49 -17.22
CA LEU A 34 -7.23 24.15 -18.24
C LEU A 34 -7.51 23.65 -19.65
N ASN A 35 -7.76 22.38 -19.81
CA ASN A 35 -8.11 21.82 -21.10
C ASN A 35 -9.48 22.34 -21.60
N ASP A 36 -10.45 22.46 -20.68
CA ASP A 36 -11.75 23.04 -21.00
C ASP A 36 -11.63 24.54 -21.34
N PHE A 37 -10.85 25.30 -20.58
CA PHE A 37 -10.51 26.67 -20.89
C PHE A 37 -9.84 26.82 -22.28
N ALA A 38 -8.85 26.00 -22.60
CA ALA A 38 -8.18 26.01 -23.91
C ALA A 38 -9.17 25.74 -25.06
N ARG A 39 -10.11 24.80 -24.86
CA ARG A 39 -11.19 24.54 -25.84
C ARG A 39 -12.11 25.75 -26.00
N GLN A 40 -12.53 26.38 -24.89
CA GLN A 40 -13.39 27.55 -24.91
C GLN A 40 -12.72 28.71 -25.67
N VAL A 41 -11.45 29.01 -25.36
CA VAL A 41 -10.68 30.03 -26.10
C VAL A 41 -10.53 29.66 -27.57
N GLY A 42 -10.32 28.37 -27.88
CA GLY A 42 -10.19 27.88 -29.26
C GLY A 42 -11.42 28.16 -30.14
N ILE A 43 -12.63 28.10 -29.57
CA ILE A 43 -13.90 28.45 -30.26
C ILE A 43 -13.99 29.95 -30.57
N GLY A 44 -13.19 30.75 -29.92
CA GLY A 44 -13.13 32.21 -30.21
C GLY A 44 -12.95 32.53 -31.67
N ARG A 45 -12.29 31.69 -32.48
CA ARG A 45 -12.17 31.86 -33.94
C ARG A 45 -13.52 31.79 -34.65
N GLN A 46 -14.37 30.84 -34.27
CA GLN A 46 -15.72 30.69 -34.84
C GLN A 46 -16.63 31.83 -34.37
N ILE A 47 -16.51 32.24 -33.09
CA ILE A 47 -17.27 33.39 -32.57
C ILE A 47 -16.90 34.66 -33.32
N THR A 48 -15.62 35.00 -33.46
CA THR A 48 -15.19 36.22 -34.16
C THR A 48 -15.52 36.18 -35.65
N ALA A 49 -15.52 35.00 -36.28
CA ALA A 49 -15.98 34.84 -37.66
C ALA A 49 -17.49 35.10 -37.78
N ALA A 50 -18.33 34.57 -36.87
CA ALA A 50 -19.75 34.84 -36.84
C ALA A 50 -20.06 36.31 -36.60
N VAL A 51 -19.38 36.94 -35.63
CA VAL A 51 -19.44 38.38 -35.37
C VAL A 51 -19.10 39.18 -36.64
N HIS A 52 -18.02 38.83 -37.31
CA HIS A 52 -17.62 39.53 -38.54
C HIS A 52 -18.68 39.46 -39.64
N GLN A 53 -19.25 38.29 -39.89
CA GLN A 53 -20.29 38.15 -40.93
C GLN A 53 -21.58 38.91 -40.56
N LEU A 54 -21.98 38.85 -39.28
CA LEU A 54 -23.11 39.64 -38.79
C LEU A 54 -22.87 41.15 -38.89
N GLN A 55 -21.64 41.63 -38.64
CA GLN A 55 -21.26 43.02 -38.83
C GLN A 55 -21.37 43.43 -40.32
N GLN A 56 -20.91 42.57 -41.24
CA GLN A 56 -21.02 42.84 -42.68
C GLN A 56 -22.49 42.92 -43.10
N GLU A 57 -23.32 41.99 -42.70
CA GLU A 57 -24.76 41.97 -42.99
C GLU A 57 -25.47 43.20 -42.41
N ARG A 58 -25.24 43.53 -41.12
CA ARG A 58 -25.82 44.70 -40.44
C ARG A 58 -25.45 46.00 -41.15
N ASP A 59 -24.15 46.18 -41.41
CA ASP A 59 -23.63 47.44 -41.92
C ASP A 59 -24.12 47.69 -43.38
N ARG A 60 -24.24 46.59 -44.17
CA ARG A 60 -24.86 46.69 -45.50
C ARG A 60 -26.36 46.97 -45.43
N THR A 61 -27.06 46.28 -44.49
CA THR A 61 -28.49 46.50 -44.23
C THR A 61 -28.80 47.95 -43.89
N ALA A 62 -27.95 48.61 -43.10
CA ALA A 62 -28.12 50.02 -42.76
C ALA A 62 -28.13 50.92 -44.01
N GLY A 63 -27.23 50.64 -44.97
CA GLY A 63 -27.19 51.40 -46.27
C GLY A 63 -28.43 51.09 -47.11
N GLU A 64 -28.81 49.82 -47.27
CA GLU A 64 -29.99 49.45 -48.08
C GLU A 64 -31.28 50.06 -47.50
N LEU A 65 -31.44 50.10 -46.16
CA LEU A 65 -32.53 50.77 -45.48
C LEU A 65 -32.59 52.27 -45.77
N GLY A 66 -31.42 52.93 -45.85
CA GLY A 66 -31.30 54.33 -46.22
C GLY A 66 -31.85 54.60 -47.68
N GLU A 67 -31.55 53.75 -48.63
CA GLU A 67 -32.03 53.83 -49.99
C GLU A 67 -33.49 53.44 -50.17
N LEU A 68 -33.91 52.29 -49.51
CA LEU A 68 -35.31 51.84 -49.55
C LEU A 68 -36.28 52.94 -49.13
N ARG A 69 -35.91 53.72 -48.11
CA ARG A 69 -36.71 54.87 -47.67
C ARG A 69 -36.73 56.04 -48.66
N ARG A 70 -35.83 56.05 -49.61
CA ARG A 70 -35.82 56.98 -50.74
C ARG A 70 -36.54 56.44 -51.96
N GLY A 71 -37.13 55.23 -51.86
CA GLY A 71 -37.88 54.64 -52.95
C GLY A 71 -37.03 53.71 -53.85
N ALA A 72 -35.93 53.19 -53.33
CA ALA A 72 -35.12 52.23 -54.09
C ALA A 72 -35.85 50.88 -54.25
N ASP A 73 -35.39 50.13 -55.26
CA ASP A 73 -35.96 48.81 -55.60
C ASP A 73 -35.72 47.78 -54.44
N ARG A 74 -36.81 47.19 -54.01
CA ARG A 74 -36.82 46.17 -52.89
C ARG A 74 -36.12 44.87 -53.30
N ASP A 75 -36.30 44.45 -54.56
CA ASP A 75 -35.73 43.20 -55.05
C ASP A 75 -34.19 43.37 -55.26
N ALA A 76 -33.74 44.55 -55.68
CA ALA A 76 -32.32 44.84 -55.69
C ALA A 76 -31.69 44.85 -54.30
N ALA A 77 -32.34 45.47 -53.31
CA ALA A 77 -31.89 45.43 -51.92
C ALA A 77 -31.84 44.00 -51.37
N ALA A 78 -32.90 43.20 -51.59
CA ALA A 78 -32.92 41.80 -51.18
C ALA A 78 -31.79 40.98 -51.84
N SER A 79 -31.58 41.20 -53.13
CA SER A 79 -30.47 40.55 -53.88
C SER A 79 -29.09 40.86 -53.31
N THR A 80 -28.88 42.12 -52.92
CA THR A 80 -27.64 42.57 -52.29
C THR A 80 -27.37 41.96 -50.93
N LEU A 81 -28.43 41.77 -50.10
CA LEU A 81 -28.31 41.27 -48.75
C LEU A 81 -28.22 39.73 -48.70
N LYS A 82 -28.85 39.01 -49.63
CA LYS A 82 -28.91 37.54 -49.63
C LYS A 82 -27.55 36.83 -49.49
N PRO A 83 -26.45 37.20 -50.17
CA PRO A 83 -25.15 36.54 -50.00
C PRO A 83 -24.54 36.78 -48.61
N LEU A 84 -24.78 37.96 -48.00
CA LEU A 84 -24.31 38.30 -46.66
C LEU A 84 -25.09 37.54 -45.60
N GLN A 85 -26.39 37.42 -45.73
CA GLN A 85 -27.25 36.57 -44.89
C GLN A 85 -26.80 35.11 -44.94
N ALA A 86 -26.57 34.56 -46.14
CA ALA A 86 -26.06 33.20 -46.26
C ALA A 86 -24.66 32.99 -45.67
N ALA A 87 -23.81 34.03 -45.66
CA ALA A 87 -22.49 33.98 -45.03
C ALA A 87 -22.61 33.98 -43.50
N ALA A 88 -23.49 34.82 -42.95
CA ALA A 88 -23.78 34.83 -41.50
C ALA A 88 -24.37 33.50 -41.02
N ASP A 89 -25.34 32.94 -41.78
CA ASP A 89 -25.97 31.64 -41.47
C ASP A 89 -24.92 30.52 -41.42
N ARG A 90 -24.02 30.46 -42.39
CA ARG A 90 -22.93 29.49 -42.40
C ARG A 90 -21.99 29.64 -41.20
N ALA A 91 -21.60 30.87 -40.88
CA ALA A 91 -20.71 31.13 -39.75
C ALA A 91 -21.34 30.78 -38.43
N MET A 92 -22.65 31.03 -38.24
CA MET A 92 -23.39 30.63 -37.07
C MET A 92 -23.56 29.09 -36.98
N ALA A 93 -23.80 28.41 -38.10
CA ALA A 93 -23.85 26.95 -38.13
C ALA A 93 -22.49 26.31 -37.79
N ASP A 94 -21.39 26.91 -38.26
CA ASP A 94 -20.04 26.46 -37.90
C ASP A 94 -19.74 26.68 -36.42
N LEU A 95 -20.15 27.82 -35.88
CA LEU A 95 -20.05 28.10 -34.43
C LEU A 95 -20.89 27.11 -33.64
N SER A 96 -22.15 26.85 -34.03
CA SER A 96 -23.04 25.93 -33.32
C SER A 96 -22.45 24.51 -33.25
N ARG A 97 -21.89 24.03 -34.36
CA ARG A 97 -21.22 22.70 -34.36
C ARG A 97 -19.99 22.66 -33.48
N ALA A 98 -19.22 23.73 -33.40
CA ALA A 98 -18.03 23.78 -32.56
C ALA A 98 -18.35 23.97 -31.06
N ALA A 99 -19.40 24.75 -30.76
CA ALA A 99 -19.79 25.13 -29.40
C ALA A 99 -20.60 24.03 -28.66
N GLN A 100 -21.36 23.19 -29.40
CA GLN A 100 -22.24 22.20 -28.83
C GLN A 100 -21.57 21.26 -27.79
N PRO A 101 -20.37 20.70 -28.03
CA PRO A 101 -19.71 19.84 -27.06
C PRO A 101 -19.38 20.55 -25.74
N LEU A 102 -19.11 21.86 -25.77
CA LEU A 102 -18.90 22.67 -24.57
C LEU A 102 -20.19 22.97 -23.85
N ALA A 103 -21.26 23.29 -24.59
CA ALA A 103 -22.59 23.54 -24.04
C ALA A 103 -23.17 22.29 -23.35
N ASP A 104 -22.81 21.09 -23.83
CA ASP A 104 -23.19 19.82 -23.19
C ASP A 104 -22.43 19.58 -21.88
N ALA A 105 -21.17 20.02 -21.79
CA ALA A 105 -20.27 19.80 -20.67
C ALA A 105 -20.36 20.88 -19.58
N ASP A 106 -20.61 22.15 -19.94
CA ASP A 106 -20.57 23.31 -19.05
C ASP A 106 -21.92 24.05 -19.06
N ALA A 107 -22.50 24.22 -17.88
CA ALA A 107 -23.81 24.86 -17.74
C ALA A 107 -23.74 26.39 -17.98
N SER A 108 -22.68 27.07 -17.56
CA SER A 108 -22.53 28.51 -17.80
C SER A 108 -22.35 28.81 -19.29
N TRP A 109 -21.48 28.04 -19.94
CA TRP A 109 -21.29 28.11 -21.39
C TRP A 109 -22.59 27.83 -22.16
N ARG A 110 -23.38 26.86 -21.72
CA ARG A 110 -24.69 26.53 -22.33
C ARG A 110 -25.64 27.71 -22.28
N VAL A 111 -25.73 28.39 -21.15
CA VAL A 111 -26.61 29.56 -20.98
C VAL A 111 -26.17 30.68 -21.92
N ALA A 112 -24.89 31.09 -21.90
CA ALA A 112 -24.37 32.14 -22.75
C ALA A 112 -24.50 31.82 -24.25
N PHE A 113 -24.27 30.55 -24.61
CA PHE A 113 -24.44 30.09 -25.98
C PHE A 113 -25.89 30.11 -26.46
N SER A 114 -26.85 29.69 -25.57
CA SER A 114 -28.27 29.76 -25.91
C SER A 114 -28.78 31.17 -26.05
N GLU A 115 -28.29 32.14 -25.26
CA GLU A 115 -28.60 33.56 -25.39
C GLU A 115 -28.10 34.11 -26.72
N ALA A 116 -26.88 33.73 -27.15
CA ALA A 116 -26.34 34.13 -28.46
C ALA A 116 -27.14 33.52 -29.63
N GLN A 117 -27.59 32.26 -29.51
CA GLN A 117 -28.46 31.64 -30.53
C GLN A 117 -29.82 32.32 -30.60
N GLU A 118 -30.48 32.55 -29.45
CA GLU A 118 -31.78 33.24 -29.41
C GLU A 118 -31.68 34.67 -30.03
N ALA A 119 -30.62 35.40 -29.70
CA ALA A 119 -30.41 36.73 -30.26
C ALA A 119 -30.18 36.66 -31.77
N TYR A 120 -29.52 35.63 -32.29
CA TYR A 120 -29.37 35.41 -33.72
C TYR A 120 -30.68 35.00 -34.41
N ASP A 121 -31.50 34.17 -33.81
CA ASP A 121 -32.81 33.79 -34.33
C ASP A 121 -33.71 35.01 -34.52
N GLN A 122 -33.63 35.98 -33.60
CA GLN A 122 -34.31 37.27 -33.73
C GLN A 122 -33.83 38.06 -34.98
N VAL A 123 -32.53 37.92 -35.35
CA VAL A 123 -32.02 38.52 -36.61
C VAL A 123 -32.64 37.82 -37.83
N ILE A 124 -32.76 36.48 -37.80
CA ILE A 124 -33.41 35.72 -38.87
C ILE A 124 -34.86 36.15 -39.02
N ASP A 125 -35.58 36.29 -37.94
CA ASP A 125 -37.02 36.63 -37.91
C ASP A 125 -37.27 38.07 -38.47
N ILE A 126 -36.34 38.97 -38.30
CA ILE A 126 -36.50 40.37 -38.78
C ILE A 126 -36.06 40.59 -40.24
N ARG A 127 -35.27 39.68 -40.83
CA ARG A 127 -34.80 39.82 -42.24
C ARG A 127 -35.91 40.02 -43.25
N PRO A 128 -37.07 39.36 -43.20
CA PRO A 128 -38.17 39.59 -44.12
C PRO A 128 -38.78 40.98 -44.04
N ALA A 129 -38.63 41.67 -42.93
CA ALA A 129 -39.11 43.04 -42.71
C ALA A 129 -38.20 44.12 -43.27
N ILE A 130 -36.97 43.79 -43.72
CA ILE A 130 -35.99 44.74 -44.26
C ILE A 130 -36.42 45.30 -45.63
N PRO A 131 -36.69 44.49 -46.66
CA PRO A 131 -37.02 45.02 -47.99
C PRO A 131 -38.28 45.90 -48.02
N PRO A 132 -39.37 45.58 -47.28
CA PRO A 132 -40.52 46.48 -47.24
C PRO A 132 -40.27 47.75 -46.41
N ALA A 133 -39.20 47.85 -45.64
CA ALA A 133 -38.79 48.98 -44.79
C ALA A 133 -39.91 49.50 -43.86
N VAL A 134 -40.74 48.54 -43.33
CA VAL A 134 -41.90 48.86 -42.48
C VAL A 134 -41.45 49.28 -41.09
N LEU A 135 -40.41 48.63 -40.57
CA LEU A 135 -39.89 48.90 -39.25
C LEU A 135 -38.86 50.05 -39.26
N SER A 136 -38.64 50.70 -38.10
CA SER A 136 -37.61 51.72 -37.98
C SER A 136 -36.22 51.13 -38.17
N ASN A 137 -35.24 51.97 -38.60
CA ASN A 137 -33.84 51.52 -38.73
C ASN A 137 -33.34 51.04 -37.36
N ASP A 138 -33.65 51.75 -36.29
CA ASP A 138 -33.23 51.41 -34.93
C ASP A 138 -33.80 50.04 -34.49
N THR A 139 -35.07 49.75 -34.79
CA THR A 139 -35.66 48.44 -34.51
C THR A 139 -34.92 47.32 -35.24
N ILE A 140 -34.60 47.49 -36.52
CA ILE A 140 -33.88 46.49 -37.29
C ILE A 140 -32.44 46.34 -36.82
N LEU A 141 -31.71 47.43 -36.69
CA LEU A 141 -30.30 47.40 -36.33
C LEU A 141 -30.06 46.98 -34.87
N SER A 142 -31.00 47.25 -33.96
CA SER A 142 -30.90 46.81 -32.55
C SER A 142 -30.89 45.31 -32.38
N ASN A 143 -31.57 44.52 -33.26
CA ASN A 143 -31.50 43.09 -33.24
C ASN A 143 -30.10 42.58 -33.62
N TYR A 144 -29.47 43.19 -34.66
CA TYR A 144 -28.08 42.87 -34.98
C TYR A 144 -27.12 43.26 -33.84
N HIS A 145 -27.32 44.45 -33.21
CA HIS A 145 -26.49 44.87 -32.08
C HIS A 145 -26.60 43.88 -30.90
N ARG A 146 -27.81 43.36 -30.62
CA ARG A 146 -28.03 42.38 -29.58
C ARG A 146 -27.32 41.04 -29.91
N ALA A 147 -27.46 40.54 -31.14
CA ALA A 147 -26.83 39.30 -31.55
C ALA A 147 -25.28 39.39 -31.52
N VAL A 148 -24.71 40.51 -32.03
CA VAL A 148 -23.27 40.72 -31.94
C VAL A 148 -22.82 40.90 -30.48
N GLY A 149 -23.61 41.61 -29.65
CA GLY A 149 -23.33 41.76 -28.24
C GLY A 149 -23.28 40.41 -27.51
N ALA A 150 -24.30 39.56 -27.67
CA ALA A 150 -24.36 38.25 -27.08
C ALA A 150 -23.20 37.32 -27.51
N LEU A 151 -22.77 37.42 -28.80
CA LEU A 151 -21.59 36.71 -29.27
C LEU A 151 -20.28 37.25 -28.67
N LEU A 152 -20.17 38.56 -28.43
CA LEU A 152 -19.00 39.13 -27.75
C LEU A 152 -18.99 38.80 -26.24
N ASP A 153 -20.16 38.66 -25.62
CA ASP A 153 -20.28 38.20 -24.24
C ASP A 153 -19.91 36.70 -24.13
N LEU A 154 -20.36 35.86 -25.09
CA LEU A 154 -19.90 34.46 -25.21
C LEU A 154 -18.37 34.38 -25.45
N LEU A 155 -17.77 35.33 -26.21
CA LEU A 155 -16.33 35.40 -26.39
C LEU A 155 -15.58 35.72 -25.08
N ALA A 156 -16.23 36.40 -24.15
CA ALA A 156 -15.69 36.76 -22.83
C ALA A 156 -15.91 35.69 -21.76
N GLU A 157 -16.72 34.65 -22.02
CA GLU A 157 -17.11 33.60 -21.07
C GLU A 157 -15.92 32.78 -20.55
N PRO A 158 -14.84 32.46 -21.34
CA PRO A 158 -13.74 31.66 -20.82
C PRO A 158 -13.12 32.29 -19.57
N THR A 159 -13.29 31.60 -18.42
CA THR A 159 -12.75 32.02 -17.13
C THR A 159 -11.69 31.04 -16.66
N PRO A 160 -10.40 31.42 -16.68
CA PRO A 160 -9.35 30.60 -16.10
C PRO A 160 -9.46 30.62 -14.57
N GLY A 161 -8.95 29.58 -13.91
CA GLY A 161 -8.91 29.52 -12.46
C GLY A 161 -8.18 30.69 -11.80
N GLN A 162 -8.46 30.96 -10.54
CA GLN A 162 -7.97 32.14 -9.79
C GLN A 162 -6.43 32.31 -9.81
N ASP A 163 -5.68 31.22 -10.00
CA ASP A 163 -4.20 31.24 -10.02
C ASP A 163 -3.60 31.56 -11.40
N GLN A 164 -4.41 31.98 -12.40
CA GLN A 164 -4.00 32.10 -13.81
C GLN A 164 -4.24 33.49 -14.41
N ALA A 165 -3.75 34.52 -13.73
CA ALA A 165 -3.89 35.90 -14.14
C ALA A 165 -3.44 36.14 -15.62
N ALA A 166 -2.38 35.50 -16.06
CA ALA A 166 -1.87 35.65 -17.45
C ALA A 166 -2.87 35.15 -18.49
N LEU A 167 -3.67 34.12 -18.22
CA LEU A 167 -4.72 33.64 -19.11
C LEU A 167 -5.94 34.57 -19.09
N SER A 168 -6.31 35.08 -17.90
CA SER A 168 -7.36 36.11 -17.78
C SER A 168 -7.01 37.38 -18.59
N ASP A 169 -5.76 37.82 -18.51
CA ASP A 169 -5.26 38.93 -19.30
C ASP A 169 -5.30 38.65 -20.82
N ALA A 170 -5.04 37.39 -21.21
CA ALA A 170 -5.14 36.99 -22.61
C ALA A 170 -6.57 37.09 -23.14
N VAL A 171 -7.56 36.62 -22.34
CA VAL A 171 -9.00 36.78 -22.67
C VAL A 171 -9.35 38.25 -22.77
N LEU A 172 -8.97 39.05 -21.78
CA LEU A 172 -9.27 40.48 -21.75
C LEU A 172 -8.73 41.18 -23.03
N ARG A 173 -7.52 40.87 -23.48
CA ARG A 173 -6.90 41.47 -24.66
C ARG A 173 -7.71 41.25 -25.93
N TYR A 174 -8.08 40.02 -26.26
CA TYR A 174 -8.84 39.78 -27.50
C TYR A 174 -10.29 40.29 -27.40
N VAL A 175 -10.92 40.23 -26.22
CA VAL A 175 -12.27 40.79 -26.03
C VAL A 175 -12.28 42.31 -26.21
N GLN A 176 -11.32 43.02 -25.61
CA GLN A 176 -11.22 44.47 -25.81
C GLN A 176 -10.99 44.85 -27.28
N LEU A 177 -10.14 44.12 -28.00
CA LEU A 177 -9.93 44.38 -29.42
C LEU A 177 -11.17 44.07 -30.26
N ALA A 178 -11.89 42.97 -29.95
CA ALA A 178 -13.17 42.65 -30.60
C ALA A 178 -14.22 43.76 -30.40
N ARG A 179 -14.26 44.37 -29.19
CA ARG A 179 -15.10 45.53 -28.89
C ARG A 179 -14.68 46.77 -29.67
N VAL A 180 -13.38 47.05 -29.82
CA VAL A 180 -12.86 48.14 -30.67
C VAL A 180 -13.36 47.96 -32.11
N LYS A 181 -13.25 46.75 -32.65
CA LYS A 181 -13.70 46.42 -34.02
C LYS A 181 -15.22 46.56 -34.17
N GLU A 182 -16.00 46.08 -33.16
CA GLU A 182 -17.46 46.24 -33.15
C GLU A 182 -17.85 47.74 -33.19
N LEU A 183 -17.27 48.57 -32.33
CA LEU A 183 -17.56 50.01 -32.31
C LEU A 183 -17.17 50.69 -33.62
N SER A 184 -16.04 50.30 -34.22
CA SER A 184 -15.65 50.77 -35.57
C SER A 184 -16.66 50.32 -36.63
N SER A 185 -17.21 49.10 -36.53
CA SER A 185 -18.25 48.61 -37.43
C SER A 185 -19.59 49.32 -37.23
N ARG A 186 -19.96 49.68 -35.99
CA ARG A 186 -21.17 50.47 -35.70
C ARG A 186 -21.05 51.88 -36.28
N VAL A 187 -19.89 52.54 -36.18
CA VAL A 187 -19.61 53.82 -36.86
C VAL A 187 -19.73 53.66 -38.37
N ARG A 188 -19.18 52.56 -38.92
CA ARG A 188 -19.32 52.25 -40.37
C ARG A 188 -20.79 52.14 -40.79
N SER A 189 -21.57 51.38 -40.04
CA SER A 189 -23.00 51.17 -40.29
C SER A 189 -23.77 52.48 -40.32
N GLN A 190 -23.58 53.33 -39.32
CA GLN A 190 -24.28 54.60 -39.20
C GLN A 190 -23.92 55.59 -40.28
N LEU A 191 -22.62 55.72 -40.57
CA LEU A 191 -22.16 56.60 -41.64
C LEU A 191 -22.59 56.10 -43.03
N TYR A 192 -22.57 54.77 -43.26
CA TYR A 192 -23.03 54.21 -44.54
C TYR A 192 -24.54 54.36 -44.72
N GLY A 193 -25.33 54.17 -43.66
CA GLY A 193 -26.77 54.46 -43.69
C GLY A 193 -27.09 55.91 -44.02
N ALA A 194 -26.42 56.86 -43.38
CA ALA A 194 -26.56 58.30 -43.68
C ALA A 194 -26.12 58.65 -45.10
N ALA A 195 -24.98 58.09 -45.59
CA ALA A 195 -24.47 58.32 -46.94
C ALA A 195 -25.47 57.81 -48.00
N ARG A 196 -26.05 56.61 -47.80
CA ARG A 196 -27.07 56.03 -48.68
C ARG A 196 -28.41 56.79 -48.60
N ALA A 197 -28.78 57.28 -47.38
CA ALA A 197 -29.94 58.15 -47.22
C ALA A 197 -29.77 59.55 -47.77
N GLY A 198 -28.51 59.98 -48.06
CA GLY A 198 -28.19 61.31 -48.53
C GLY A 198 -28.33 62.40 -47.49
N ARG A 199 -28.52 62.08 -46.26
CA ARG A 199 -28.66 63.00 -45.11
C ARG A 199 -28.43 62.32 -43.77
N TYR A 200 -28.07 63.08 -42.77
CA TYR A 200 -28.08 62.62 -41.37
C TYR A 200 -29.46 62.81 -40.77
N GLY A 201 -29.85 61.88 -39.91
CA GLY A 201 -30.99 62.04 -39.03
C GLY A 201 -30.71 63.03 -37.89
N THR A 202 -31.74 63.46 -37.17
CA THR A 202 -31.61 64.50 -36.11
C THR A 202 -30.75 63.99 -34.93
N GLU A 203 -30.72 62.70 -34.67
CA GLU A 203 -30.00 62.07 -33.54
C GLU A 203 -28.65 61.46 -33.97
N ASP A 204 -28.42 61.30 -35.27
CA ASP A 204 -27.22 60.61 -35.79
C ASP A 204 -25.93 61.24 -35.33
N ARG A 205 -25.88 62.55 -35.17
CA ARG A 205 -24.70 63.24 -34.68
C ARG A 205 -24.35 62.93 -33.24
N VAL A 206 -25.34 62.86 -32.36
CA VAL A 206 -25.14 62.49 -30.96
C VAL A 206 -24.69 61.05 -30.85
N LEU A 207 -25.36 60.16 -31.57
CA LEU A 207 -25.04 58.74 -31.60
C LEU A 207 -23.62 58.50 -32.15
N LEU A 208 -23.20 59.15 -33.24
CA LEU A 208 -21.87 59.05 -33.80
C LEU A 208 -20.77 59.57 -32.87
N ALA A 209 -21.03 60.70 -32.17
CA ALA A 209 -20.09 61.23 -31.18
C ALA A 209 -19.93 60.28 -29.99
N ASP A 210 -21.04 59.67 -29.50
CA ASP A 210 -21.03 58.67 -28.43
C ASP A 210 -20.29 57.40 -28.88
N LEU A 211 -20.58 56.85 -30.05
CA LEU A 211 -19.87 55.68 -30.60
C LEU A 211 -18.35 55.92 -30.74
N ARG A 212 -17.96 57.13 -31.15
CA ARG A 212 -16.54 57.50 -31.23
C ARG A 212 -15.88 57.57 -29.86
N ALA A 213 -16.56 58.15 -28.86
CA ALA A 213 -16.06 58.18 -27.49
C ALA A 213 -15.90 56.75 -26.90
N GLN A 214 -16.89 55.89 -27.13
CA GLN A 214 -16.82 54.47 -26.73
C GLN A 214 -15.68 53.74 -27.42
N GLN A 215 -15.46 53.97 -28.75
CA GLN A 215 -14.37 53.38 -29.53
C GLN A 215 -12.99 53.78 -28.96
N LEU A 216 -12.79 55.06 -28.64
CA LEU A 216 -11.54 55.56 -28.06
C LEU A 216 -11.31 54.98 -26.66
N THR A 217 -12.38 54.85 -25.87
CA THR A 217 -12.32 54.21 -24.52
C THR A 217 -11.95 52.73 -24.62
N ALA A 218 -12.58 51.99 -25.54
CA ALA A 218 -12.26 50.59 -25.78
C ALA A 218 -10.82 50.39 -26.28
N LEU A 219 -10.35 51.27 -27.17
CA LEU A 219 -8.97 51.24 -27.65
C LEU A 219 -7.98 51.54 -26.52
N GLY A 220 -8.29 52.50 -25.64
CA GLY A 220 -7.50 52.75 -24.43
C GLY A 220 -7.42 51.53 -23.52
N ALA A 221 -8.56 50.86 -23.28
CA ALA A 221 -8.61 49.64 -22.50
C ALA A 221 -7.80 48.49 -23.15
N PHE A 222 -7.88 48.33 -24.47
CA PHE A 222 -7.05 47.36 -25.20
C PHE A 222 -5.56 47.70 -25.03
N ARG A 223 -5.14 48.93 -25.19
CA ARG A 223 -3.72 49.33 -25.06
C ARG A 223 -3.15 49.13 -23.68
N VAL A 224 -3.98 49.23 -22.64
CA VAL A 224 -3.58 48.93 -21.25
C VAL A 224 -3.40 47.45 -21.02
N ALA A 225 -4.25 46.61 -21.60
CA ALA A 225 -4.20 45.15 -21.43
C ALA A 225 -3.21 44.47 -22.37
N ALA A 226 -2.98 45.03 -23.58
CA ALA A 226 -2.22 44.41 -24.65
C ALA A 226 -0.71 44.35 -24.38
N THR A 227 -0.06 43.33 -24.97
CA THR A 227 1.40 43.23 -24.97
C THR A 227 2.02 44.27 -25.91
N THR A 228 3.29 44.59 -25.71
CA THR A 228 4.05 45.51 -26.58
C THR A 228 3.98 45.08 -28.04
N ASP A 229 4.06 43.79 -28.35
CA ASP A 229 3.97 43.28 -29.73
C ASP A 229 2.55 43.42 -30.30
N GLN A 230 1.52 43.29 -29.51
CA GLN A 230 0.13 43.47 -29.94
C GLN A 230 -0.17 44.93 -30.20
N ILE A 231 0.34 45.83 -29.35
CA ILE A 231 0.24 47.29 -29.57
C ILE A 231 0.96 47.66 -30.86
N ARG A 232 2.18 47.19 -31.06
CA ARG A 232 2.96 47.45 -32.28
C ARG A 232 2.21 46.97 -33.54
N ARG A 233 1.66 45.74 -33.54
CA ARG A 233 0.85 45.21 -34.67
C ARG A 233 -0.36 46.09 -34.97
N TYR A 234 -1.05 46.56 -33.95
CA TYR A 234 -2.19 47.48 -34.13
C TYR A 234 -1.71 48.82 -34.71
N ASP A 235 -0.65 49.40 -34.17
CA ASP A 235 -0.12 50.70 -34.60
C ASP A 235 0.42 50.63 -36.06
N GLU A 236 1.13 49.59 -36.44
CA GLU A 236 1.56 49.30 -37.82
C GLU A 236 0.34 49.20 -38.76
N THR A 237 -0.73 48.54 -38.32
CA THR A 237 -1.98 48.43 -39.10
C THR A 237 -2.70 49.78 -39.22
N SER A 238 -2.69 50.60 -38.19
CA SER A 238 -3.37 51.89 -38.17
C SER A 238 -2.76 52.94 -39.05
N VAL A 239 -1.49 52.79 -39.44
CA VAL A 239 -0.80 53.67 -40.39
C VAL A 239 -0.85 53.18 -41.86
N ASP A 240 -1.49 52.00 -42.08
CA ASP A 240 -1.73 51.51 -43.42
C ASP A 240 -2.51 52.58 -44.23
N PRO A 241 -2.11 52.90 -45.51
CA PRO A 241 -2.77 53.89 -46.28
C PRO A 241 -4.29 53.73 -46.41
N THR A 242 -4.77 52.49 -46.49
CA THR A 242 -6.20 52.22 -46.62
C THR A 242 -6.94 52.47 -45.31
N PHE A 243 -6.31 52.14 -44.16
CA PHE A 243 -6.84 52.44 -42.81
C PHE A 243 -6.92 54.00 -42.64
N VAL A 244 -5.87 54.68 -42.98
CA VAL A 244 -5.81 56.15 -42.87
C VAL A 244 -6.89 56.86 -43.72
N VAL A 245 -7.15 56.40 -44.95
CA VAL A 245 -8.24 56.94 -45.79
C VAL A 245 -9.60 56.79 -45.09
N ALA A 246 -9.90 55.64 -44.51
CA ALA A 246 -11.15 55.42 -43.77
C ALA A 246 -11.25 56.34 -42.53
N THR A 247 -10.14 56.60 -41.85
CA THR A 247 -10.07 57.49 -40.69
C THR A 247 -10.30 58.94 -41.10
N GLN A 248 -9.67 59.40 -42.18
CA GLN A 248 -9.88 60.74 -42.69
C GLN A 248 -11.33 60.97 -43.13
N LEU A 249 -11.95 60.05 -43.82
CA LEU A 249 -13.37 60.12 -44.16
C LEU A 249 -14.26 60.21 -42.93
N GLU A 250 -13.98 59.38 -41.91
CA GLU A 250 -14.72 59.42 -40.62
C GLU A 250 -14.58 60.79 -39.95
N GLU A 251 -13.37 61.38 -39.89
CA GLU A 251 -13.13 62.68 -39.28
C GLU A 251 -13.86 63.80 -40.02
N ARG A 252 -13.98 63.73 -41.35
CA ARG A 252 -14.76 64.72 -42.16
C ARG A 252 -16.28 64.62 -41.79
N SER A 253 -16.75 63.46 -41.52
CA SER A 253 -18.17 63.22 -41.08
C SER A 253 -18.46 63.58 -39.64
N LEU A 254 -17.44 63.67 -38.80
CA LEU A 254 -17.53 63.98 -37.36
C LEU A 254 -16.69 65.23 -37.02
N PRO A 255 -16.98 66.37 -37.64
CA PRO A 255 -16.17 67.58 -37.44
C PRO A 255 -16.27 68.02 -35.94
N ALA A 256 -15.16 68.56 -35.44
CA ALA A 256 -15.12 69.17 -34.12
C ALA A 256 -16.01 70.43 -34.06
N GLY A 257 -16.71 70.60 -32.98
CA GLY A 257 -17.57 71.78 -32.72
C GLY A 257 -18.97 71.69 -33.38
N ASN A 258 -19.51 72.87 -33.84
CA ASN A 258 -20.90 72.97 -34.31
C ASN A 258 -21.03 72.86 -35.87
N ALA A 259 -19.97 72.47 -36.55
CA ALA A 259 -20.03 72.26 -38.02
C ALA A 259 -21.01 71.13 -38.36
N ALA A 260 -21.73 71.25 -39.47
CA ALA A 260 -22.60 70.21 -39.97
C ALA A 260 -21.75 69.00 -40.44
N PRO A 261 -22.16 67.75 -40.08
CA PRO A 261 -21.46 66.57 -40.64
C PRO A 261 -21.52 66.51 -42.12
N GLU A 262 -20.38 66.23 -42.78
CA GLU A 262 -20.35 65.96 -44.20
C GLU A 262 -20.96 64.63 -44.57
N VAL A 263 -21.90 64.60 -45.51
CA VAL A 263 -22.45 63.36 -46.05
C VAL A 263 -21.42 62.77 -47.03
N LEU A 264 -20.88 61.59 -46.66
CA LEU A 264 -19.85 60.93 -47.44
C LEU A 264 -20.38 60.34 -48.76
N PRO A 265 -19.52 60.25 -49.81
CA PRO A 265 -19.85 59.42 -50.97
C PRO A 265 -19.96 57.91 -50.51
N ALA A 266 -21.14 57.32 -50.65
CA ALA A 266 -21.47 56.01 -50.06
C ALA A 266 -20.48 54.90 -50.48
N GLU A 267 -20.16 54.80 -51.76
CA GLU A 267 -19.27 53.74 -52.25
C GLU A 267 -17.81 53.95 -51.81
N GLN A 268 -17.37 55.20 -51.73
CA GLN A 268 -16.02 55.50 -51.23
C GLN A 268 -15.89 55.17 -49.75
N TRP A 269 -16.90 55.55 -48.97
CA TRP A 269 -16.95 55.15 -47.52
C TRP A 269 -17.03 53.64 -47.33
N TRP A 270 -17.89 52.97 -48.09
CA TRP A 270 -18.01 51.55 -48.02
C TRP A 270 -16.69 50.82 -48.26
N SER A 271 -16.04 51.14 -49.41
CA SER A 271 -14.78 50.52 -49.82
C SER A 271 -13.65 50.76 -48.80
N ALA A 272 -13.44 52.04 -48.39
CA ALA A 272 -12.41 52.36 -47.41
C ALA A 272 -12.64 51.72 -46.05
N SER A 273 -13.88 51.79 -45.53
CA SER A 273 -14.25 51.20 -44.24
C SER A 273 -14.25 49.65 -44.26
N GLN A 274 -14.56 49.03 -45.40
CA GLN A 274 -14.44 47.60 -45.61
C GLN A 274 -12.99 47.13 -45.44
N GLN A 275 -12.05 47.82 -46.12
CA GLN A 275 -10.64 47.47 -45.97
C GLN A 275 -10.12 47.71 -44.56
N ARG A 276 -10.54 48.77 -43.88
CA ARG A 276 -10.22 48.97 -42.45
C ARG A 276 -10.75 47.84 -41.56
N GLN A 277 -11.97 47.37 -41.79
CA GLN A 277 -12.53 46.26 -41.02
C GLN A 277 -11.76 44.95 -41.25
N GLU A 278 -11.30 44.68 -42.47
CA GLU A 278 -10.48 43.50 -42.75
C GLU A 278 -9.10 43.59 -42.09
N LEU A 279 -8.46 44.76 -42.08
CA LEU A 279 -7.21 44.97 -41.33
C LEU A 279 -7.39 44.78 -39.83
N LEU A 280 -8.46 45.32 -39.24
CA LEU A 280 -8.79 45.11 -37.82
C LEU A 280 -9.07 43.63 -37.52
N ARG A 281 -9.71 42.91 -38.45
CA ARG A 281 -9.93 41.47 -38.33
C ARG A 281 -8.63 40.67 -38.29
N GLN A 282 -7.64 41.05 -39.12
CA GLN A 282 -6.32 40.38 -39.09
C GLN A 282 -5.59 40.58 -37.76
N VAL A 283 -5.65 41.80 -37.20
CA VAL A 283 -5.08 42.07 -35.87
C VAL A 283 -5.83 41.28 -34.78
N GLU A 284 -7.18 41.29 -34.84
CA GLU A 284 -8.04 40.52 -33.92
C GLU A 284 -7.69 39.01 -33.95
N ALA A 285 -7.59 38.43 -35.17
CA ALA A 285 -7.20 37.03 -35.34
C ALA A 285 -5.81 36.75 -34.75
N GLY A 286 -4.85 37.64 -34.94
CA GLY A 286 -3.50 37.50 -34.38
C GLY A 286 -3.47 37.53 -32.85
N VAL A 287 -4.27 38.43 -32.21
CA VAL A 287 -4.35 38.53 -30.77
C VAL A 287 -5.08 37.30 -30.18
N LEU A 288 -6.12 36.81 -30.85
CA LEU A 288 -6.82 35.60 -30.47
C LEU A 288 -5.94 34.35 -30.60
N ASP A 289 -5.15 34.26 -31.69
CA ASP A 289 -4.20 33.17 -31.89
C ASP A 289 -3.10 33.15 -30.82
N ASP A 290 -2.65 34.33 -30.36
CA ASP A 290 -1.74 34.43 -29.21
C ASP A 290 -2.39 33.84 -27.94
N ALA A 291 -3.67 34.16 -27.68
CA ALA A 291 -4.40 33.64 -26.53
C ALA A 291 -4.63 32.12 -26.62
N VAL A 292 -4.99 31.61 -27.82
CA VAL A 292 -5.13 30.17 -28.06
C VAL A 292 -3.80 29.44 -27.78
N ARG A 293 -2.69 29.94 -28.34
CA ARG A 293 -1.37 29.34 -28.06
C ARG A 293 -1.02 29.36 -26.59
N GLN A 294 -1.27 30.47 -25.90
CA GLN A 294 -1.01 30.58 -24.46
C GLN A 294 -1.86 29.61 -23.64
N ALA A 295 -3.13 29.40 -24.00
CA ALA A 295 -4.02 28.44 -23.36
C ALA A 295 -3.58 26.99 -23.63
N ASP A 296 -3.19 26.65 -24.86
CA ASP A 296 -2.69 25.33 -25.24
C ASP A 296 -1.37 25.01 -24.55
N ASP A 297 -0.44 25.97 -24.47
CA ASP A 297 0.83 25.82 -23.77
C ASP A 297 0.62 25.59 -22.27
N ALA A 298 -0.30 26.33 -21.64
CA ALA A 298 -0.65 26.16 -20.25
C ALA A 298 -1.29 24.78 -19.98
N SER A 299 -2.23 24.36 -20.83
CA SER A 299 -2.88 23.04 -20.74
C SER A 299 -1.88 21.90 -20.92
N SER A 300 -1.05 21.95 -21.97
CA SER A 300 -0.05 20.92 -22.24
C SER A 300 1.06 20.87 -21.18
N GLY A 301 1.49 22.02 -20.66
CA GLY A 301 2.44 22.14 -19.56
C GLY A 301 1.89 21.52 -18.27
N GLN A 302 0.63 21.81 -17.95
CA GLN A 302 -0.05 21.22 -16.79
C GLN A 302 -0.19 19.70 -16.94
N LEU A 303 -0.55 19.22 -18.12
CA LEU A 303 -0.65 17.78 -18.40
C LEU A 303 0.69 17.07 -18.17
N ARG A 304 1.81 17.64 -18.67
CA ARG A 304 3.15 17.08 -18.43
C ARG A 304 3.49 17.05 -16.96
N THR A 305 3.22 18.13 -16.23
CA THR A 305 3.46 18.19 -14.78
C THR A 305 2.63 17.15 -14.04
N THR A 306 1.35 17.00 -14.39
CA THR A 306 0.47 15.99 -13.81
C THR A 306 0.99 14.58 -14.07
N LEU A 307 1.40 14.26 -15.30
CA LEU A 307 1.97 12.95 -15.64
C LEU A 307 3.27 12.66 -14.89
N LEU A 308 4.16 13.66 -14.75
CA LEU A 308 5.42 13.49 -14.00
C LEU A 308 5.17 13.25 -12.51
N VAL A 309 4.27 14.03 -11.90
CA VAL A 309 3.95 13.88 -10.47
C VAL A 309 3.26 12.55 -10.20
N VAL A 310 2.24 12.20 -10.99
CA VAL A 310 1.53 10.90 -10.85
C VAL A 310 2.47 9.73 -11.10
N GLY A 311 3.30 9.82 -12.15
CA GLY A 311 4.34 8.83 -12.43
C GLY A 311 5.35 8.69 -11.29
N GLY A 312 5.78 9.80 -10.68
CA GLY A 312 6.64 9.82 -9.50
C GLY A 312 5.98 9.15 -8.28
N ILE A 313 4.71 9.44 -8.01
CA ILE A 313 3.93 8.80 -6.94
C ILE A 313 3.86 7.29 -7.17
N VAL A 314 3.55 6.84 -8.38
CA VAL A 314 3.49 5.41 -8.73
C VAL A 314 4.86 4.74 -8.56
N ALA A 315 5.93 5.39 -9.00
CA ALA A 315 7.30 4.88 -8.84
C ALA A 315 7.68 4.71 -7.36
N VAL A 316 7.38 5.72 -6.52
CA VAL A 316 7.61 5.64 -5.06
C VAL A 316 6.82 4.49 -4.44
N LEU A 317 5.55 4.31 -4.81
CA LEU A 317 4.71 3.19 -4.34
C LEU A 317 5.28 1.83 -4.74
N LEU A 318 5.74 1.68 -5.98
CA LEU A 318 6.36 0.44 -6.46
C LEU A 318 7.66 0.13 -5.72
N VAL A 319 8.51 1.14 -5.48
CA VAL A 319 9.74 0.98 -4.71
C VAL A 319 9.42 0.60 -3.26
N ALA A 320 8.46 1.28 -2.62
CA ALA A 320 8.02 0.96 -1.27
C ALA A 320 7.46 -0.47 -1.16
N LEU A 321 6.66 -0.89 -2.14
CA LEU A 321 6.14 -2.26 -2.22
C LEU A 321 7.27 -3.28 -2.38
N LEU A 322 8.23 -3.00 -3.26
CA LEU A 322 9.39 -3.87 -3.48
C LEU A 322 10.22 -4.03 -2.19
N ILE A 323 10.53 -2.92 -1.53
CA ILE A 323 11.26 -2.93 -0.24
C ILE A 323 10.47 -3.73 0.80
N SER A 324 9.17 -3.50 0.92
CA SER A 324 8.29 -4.22 1.85
C SER A 324 8.30 -5.73 1.58
N LEU A 325 8.22 -6.15 0.32
CA LEU A 325 8.30 -7.56 -0.08
C LEU A 325 9.68 -8.18 0.21
N LEU A 326 10.77 -7.45 -0.03
CA LEU A 326 12.12 -7.92 0.27
C LEU A 326 12.35 -8.09 1.78
N VAL A 327 11.97 -7.09 2.58
CA VAL A 327 12.06 -7.16 4.04
C VAL A 327 11.16 -8.26 4.59
N GLY A 328 9.91 -8.35 4.13
CA GLY A 328 8.98 -9.41 4.53
C GLY A 328 9.51 -10.82 4.22
N ARG A 329 10.11 -11.01 3.03
CA ARG A 329 10.75 -12.28 2.66
C ARG A 329 11.99 -12.57 3.51
N SER A 330 12.82 -11.58 3.82
CA SER A 330 13.99 -11.72 4.68
C SER A 330 13.59 -12.17 6.09
N VAL A 331 12.67 -11.47 6.72
CA VAL A 331 12.16 -11.80 8.06
C VAL A 331 11.51 -13.19 8.08
N ALA A 332 10.66 -13.50 7.09
CA ALA A 332 10.01 -14.82 7.00
C ALA A 332 11.02 -15.96 6.80
N ARG A 333 12.12 -15.72 6.08
CA ARG A 333 13.20 -16.71 5.90
C ARG A 333 13.97 -16.92 7.19
N SER A 334 14.38 -15.85 7.86
CA SER A 334 15.10 -15.92 9.15
C SER A 334 14.26 -16.62 10.21
N MET A 335 12.96 -16.33 10.32
CA MET A 335 12.04 -16.99 11.26
C MET A 335 11.86 -18.49 10.97
N ARG A 336 11.79 -18.89 9.68
CA ARG A 336 11.71 -20.32 9.32
C ARG A 336 12.99 -21.06 9.68
N LEU A 337 14.15 -20.46 9.44
CA LEU A 337 15.45 -21.03 9.81
C LEU A 337 15.57 -21.18 11.33
N LEU A 338 15.22 -20.16 12.10
CA LEU A 338 15.21 -20.23 13.57
C LEU A 338 14.28 -21.31 14.08
N ARG A 339 13.05 -21.41 13.55
CA ARG A 339 12.10 -22.46 13.90
C ARG A 339 12.67 -23.86 13.60
N SER A 340 13.27 -24.06 12.43
CA SER A 340 13.82 -25.36 12.05
C SER A 340 15.01 -25.74 12.93
N GLN A 341 15.86 -24.80 13.31
CA GLN A 341 16.96 -25.02 14.25
C GLN A 341 16.44 -25.37 15.64
N ALA A 342 15.47 -24.63 16.15
CA ALA A 342 14.86 -24.90 17.45
C ALA A 342 14.23 -26.31 17.52
N LEU A 343 13.50 -26.72 16.47
CA LEU A 343 12.92 -28.06 16.40
C LEU A 343 14.01 -29.15 16.29
N ARG A 344 15.06 -28.93 15.55
CA ARG A 344 16.18 -29.89 15.43
C ARG A 344 16.90 -30.06 16.77
N ILE A 345 17.16 -28.96 17.48
CA ILE A 345 17.77 -29.03 18.81
C ILE A 345 16.86 -29.80 19.77
N ALA A 346 15.57 -29.48 19.82
CA ALA A 346 14.64 -30.08 20.76
C ALA A 346 14.33 -31.56 20.48
N GLN A 347 14.24 -31.94 19.19
CA GLN A 347 13.76 -33.27 18.80
C GLN A 347 14.89 -34.26 18.47
N VAL A 348 16.08 -33.77 18.11
CA VAL A 348 17.18 -34.60 17.62
C VAL A 348 18.44 -34.41 18.47
N GLU A 349 18.99 -33.20 18.53
CA GLU A 349 20.33 -32.98 19.10
C GLU A 349 20.36 -33.16 20.63
N LEU A 350 19.35 -32.65 21.34
CA LEU A 350 19.30 -32.78 22.79
C LEU A 350 19.01 -34.21 23.25
N PRO A 351 18.02 -34.95 22.70
CA PRO A 351 17.82 -36.36 23.04
C PRO A 351 19.04 -37.24 22.71
N ASP A 352 19.67 -37.04 21.53
CA ASP A 352 20.84 -37.81 21.12
C ASP A 352 22.04 -37.55 22.04
N ALA A 353 22.23 -36.30 22.48
CA ALA A 353 23.26 -35.94 23.45
C ALA A 353 23.01 -36.60 24.82
N LEU A 354 21.75 -36.64 25.28
CA LEU A 354 21.38 -37.30 26.52
C LEU A 354 21.57 -38.82 26.45
N ASP A 355 21.23 -39.47 25.34
CA ASP A 355 21.40 -40.91 25.15
C ASP A 355 22.89 -41.30 25.05
N ARG A 356 23.71 -40.49 24.40
CA ARG A 356 25.18 -40.67 24.40
C ARG A 356 25.74 -40.58 25.82
N LEU A 357 25.29 -39.64 26.65
CA LEU A 357 25.71 -39.49 28.03
C LEU A 357 25.29 -40.71 28.91
N ARG A 358 24.20 -41.41 28.56
CA ARG A 358 23.76 -42.63 29.26
C ARG A 358 24.58 -43.86 28.90
N THR A 359 25.07 -44.00 27.67
CA THR A 359 25.69 -45.22 27.13
C THR A 359 27.21 -45.22 27.20
N VAL A 360 27.88 -44.07 27.37
CA VAL A 360 29.34 -43.96 27.40
C VAL A 360 29.88 -44.47 28.75
N THR A 361 30.63 -45.56 28.73
CA THR A 361 31.31 -46.20 29.88
C THR A 361 32.71 -45.62 30.14
N GLY A 362 33.23 -44.71 29.28
CA GLY A 362 34.54 -44.08 29.36
C GLY A 362 34.44 -42.58 29.62
N GLY A 363 35.54 -41.83 29.52
CA GLY A 363 35.58 -40.37 29.72
C GLY A 363 34.59 -39.62 28.82
N VAL A 364 33.94 -38.60 29.37
CA VAL A 364 33.00 -37.75 28.63
C VAL A 364 33.77 -36.84 27.70
N SER A 365 33.69 -37.07 26.39
CA SER A 365 34.19 -36.11 25.41
C SER A 365 33.33 -34.85 25.43
N PRO A 366 33.91 -33.64 25.29
CA PRO A 366 33.12 -32.41 25.26
C PRO A 366 32.13 -32.46 24.10
N ILE A 367 30.84 -32.24 24.43
CA ILE A 367 29.77 -32.13 23.43
C ILE A 367 29.83 -30.72 22.87
N GLU A 368 30.22 -30.60 21.61
CA GLU A 368 30.33 -29.33 20.91
C GLU A 368 28.93 -28.87 20.44
N VAL A 369 28.50 -27.70 20.92
CA VAL A 369 27.23 -27.09 20.53
C VAL A 369 27.43 -26.25 19.27
N ALA A 370 26.75 -26.57 18.19
CA ALA A 370 26.84 -25.87 16.92
C ALA A 370 26.47 -24.36 17.09
N PRO A 371 27.16 -23.45 16.37
CA PRO A 371 26.84 -22.02 16.41
C PRO A 371 25.46 -21.72 15.81
N ALA A 372 24.94 -20.48 16.05
CA ALA A 372 23.68 -20.05 15.48
C ALA A 372 23.72 -20.07 13.94
N VAL A 373 22.70 -20.66 13.32
CA VAL A 373 22.56 -20.70 11.84
C VAL A 373 22.07 -19.36 11.30
N VAL A 374 21.29 -18.61 12.09
CA VAL A 374 20.80 -17.28 11.73
C VAL A 374 21.82 -16.24 12.14
N ARG A 375 22.55 -15.69 11.15
CA ARG A 375 23.51 -14.59 11.33
C ARG A 375 22.85 -13.31 10.84
N SER A 376 21.97 -12.73 11.63
CA SER A 376 21.37 -11.42 11.41
C SER A 376 21.95 -10.42 12.42
N LEU A 377 22.05 -9.14 12.04
CA LEU A 377 22.50 -8.06 12.93
C LEU A 377 21.32 -7.35 13.62
N ASP A 378 20.15 -7.95 13.55
CA ASP A 378 18.89 -7.47 14.14
C ASP A 378 18.50 -8.30 15.37
N GLU A 379 17.36 -7.98 15.96
CA GLU A 379 16.79 -8.67 17.13
C GLU A 379 16.54 -10.18 16.88
N ILE A 380 16.45 -10.59 15.62
CA ILE A 380 16.32 -12.02 15.27
C ILE A 380 17.66 -12.72 15.44
N GLY A 381 18.78 -12.04 15.16
CA GLY A 381 20.12 -12.54 15.41
C GLY A 381 20.40 -12.69 16.90
N GLU A 382 20.06 -11.68 17.71
CA GLU A 382 20.17 -11.74 19.18
C GLU A 382 19.33 -12.88 19.76
N LEU A 383 18.10 -13.07 19.26
CA LEU A 383 17.25 -14.20 19.67
C LEU A 383 17.86 -15.55 19.32
N ALA A 384 18.51 -15.67 18.16
CA ALA A 384 19.19 -16.90 17.75
C ALA A 384 20.39 -17.20 18.65
N GLU A 385 21.18 -16.20 19.03
CA GLU A 385 22.31 -16.35 19.96
C GLU A 385 21.84 -16.72 21.37
N ALA A 386 20.78 -16.07 21.87
CA ALA A 386 20.18 -16.42 23.14
C ALA A 386 19.70 -17.88 23.14
N PHE A 387 19.13 -18.35 22.04
CA PHE A 387 18.68 -19.75 21.91
C PHE A 387 19.87 -20.74 21.97
N VAL A 388 20.98 -20.43 21.33
CA VAL A 388 22.21 -21.22 21.39
C VAL A 388 22.80 -21.22 22.81
N ALA A 389 22.74 -20.08 23.52
CA ALA A 389 23.21 -19.99 24.91
C ALA A 389 22.37 -20.89 25.84
N VAL A 390 21.04 -20.90 25.67
CA VAL A 390 20.13 -21.80 26.42
C VAL A 390 20.45 -23.27 26.11
N HIS A 391 20.66 -23.61 24.82
CA HIS A 391 21.03 -24.96 24.43
C HIS A 391 22.36 -25.40 25.08
N ARG A 392 23.38 -24.55 25.06
CA ARG A 392 24.67 -24.81 25.68
C ARG A 392 24.54 -25.03 27.18
N SER A 393 23.75 -24.19 27.86
CA SER A 393 23.49 -24.34 29.28
C SER A 393 22.77 -25.67 29.59
N ALA A 394 21.75 -26.05 28.80
CA ALA A 394 21.05 -27.31 28.97
C ALA A 394 21.98 -28.53 28.81
N VAL A 395 22.87 -28.51 27.83
CA VAL A 395 23.87 -29.58 27.61
C VAL A 395 24.86 -29.64 28.79
N THR A 396 25.33 -28.49 29.28
CA THR A 396 26.23 -28.41 30.45
C THR A 396 25.60 -29.03 31.69
N VAL A 397 24.36 -28.65 32.01
CA VAL A 397 23.62 -29.21 33.16
C VAL A 397 23.43 -30.72 33.01
N ALA A 398 23.14 -31.18 31.78
CA ALA A 398 22.99 -32.63 31.52
C ALA A 398 24.31 -33.41 31.75
N VAL A 399 25.44 -32.83 31.34
CA VAL A 399 26.79 -33.40 31.59
C VAL A 399 27.11 -33.44 33.08
N GLU A 400 26.89 -32.36 33.80
CA GLU A 400 27.09 -32.28 35.24
C GLU A 400 26.24 -33.32 36.00
N GLN A 401 24.99 -33.46 35.62
CA GLN A 401 24.09 -34.45 36.23
C GLN A 401 24.53 -35.89 35.93
N ALA A 402 25.01 -36.16 34.71
CA ALA A 402 25.57 -37.47 34.37
C ALA A 402 26.85 -37.76 35.17
N MET A 403 27.73 -36.78 35.35
CA MET A 403 28.94 -36.92 36.19
C MET A 403 28.58 -37.15 37.67
N MET A 404 27.61 -36.42 38.21
CA MET A 404 27.15 -36.59 39.59
C MET A 404 26.63 -38.00 39.81
N ARG A 405 25.78 -38.52 38.94
CA ARG A 405 25.30 -39.93 39.04
C ARG A 405 26.43 -40.94 39.04
N ARG A 406 27.46 -40.75 38.18
CA ARG A 406 28.62 -41.65 38.17
C ARG A 406 29.44 -41.57 39.45
N ASN A 407 29.67 -40.37 39.97
CA ASN A 407 30.41 -40.17 41.21
C ASN A 407 29.70 -40.82 42.38
N VAL A 408 28.37 -40.66 42.46
CA VAL A 408 27.55 -41.28 43.48
C VAL A 408 27.63 -42.82 43.36
N ASN A 409 27.50 -43.36 42.14
CA ASN A 409 27.61 -44.79 41.90
C ASN A 409 28.99 -45.34 42.29
N ALA A 410 30.07 -44.67 41.90
CA ALA A 410 31.42 -45.05 42.27
C ALA A 410 31.67 -44.98 43.81
N MET A 411 31.05 -44.02 44.49
CA MET A 411 31.09 -43.92 45.92
C MET A 411 30.41 -45.11 46.60
N PHE A 412 29.23 -45.51 46.12
CA PHE A 412 28.52 -46.71 46.66
C PHE A 412 29.32 -48.00 46.45
N VAL A 413 29.90 -48.18 45.25
CA VAL A 413 30.75 -49.36 44.98
C VAL A 413 31.97 -49.41 45.91
N ASN A 414 32.65 -48.28 46.11
CA ASN A 414 33.80 -48.22 46.98
C ASN A 414 33.43 -48.46 48.45
N LEU A 415 32.28 -47.89 48.89
CA LEU A 415 31.80 -48.05 50.26
C LEU A 415 31.41 -49.53 50.51
N ALA A 416 30.64 -50.15 49.63
CA ALA A 416 30.21 -51.56 49.75
C ALA A 416 31.45 -52.49 49.73
N ARG A 417 32.43 -52.32 48.87
CA ARG A 417 33.65 -53.14 48.87
C ARG A 417 34.44 -52.99 50.15
N ARG A 418 34.53 -51.79 50.73
CA ARG A 418 35.24 -51.59 51.98
C ARG A 418 34.53 -52.19 53.18
N SER A 419 33.19 -52.07 53.18
CA SER A 419 32.34 -52.69 54.17
C SER A 419 32.47 -54.22 54.10
N GLN A 420 32.44 -54.80 52.91
CA GLN A 420 32.56 -56.28 52.73
C GLN A 420 33.86 -56.82 53.27
N VAL A 421 35.01 -56.16 53.02
CA VAL A 421 36.30 -56.61 53.57
C VAL A 421 36.33 -56.56 55.13
N LEU A 422 35.65 -55.56 55.70
CA LEU A 422 35.55 -55.48 57.17
C LEU A 422 34.66 -56.58 57.77
N VAL A 423 33.54 -56.87 57.15
CA VAL A 423 32.61 -57.89 57.54
C VAL A 423 33.24 -59.29 57.37
N GLU A 424 33.98 -59.55 56.29
CA GLU A 424 34.72 -60.81 56.09
C GLU A 424 35.72 -61.03 57.26
N ARG A 425 36.44 -60.00 57.63
CA ARG A 425 37.39 -60.08 58.73
C ARG A 425 36.70 -60.26 60.09
N GLN A 426 35.49 -59.70 60.30
CA GLN A 426 34.69 -59.94 61.48
C GLN A 426 34.19 -61.37 61.56
N LEU A 427 33.77 -61.95 60.45
CA LEU A 427 33.35 -63.36 60.38
C LEU A 427 34.49 -64.32 60.67
N GLU A 428 35.71 -64.08 60.19
CA GLU A 428 36.92 -64.85 60.51
C GLU A 428 37.21 -64.82 62.02
N LEU A 429 37.12 -63.63 62.63
CA LEU A 429 37.35 -63.48 64.08
C LEU A 429 36.24 -64.18 64.93
N LEU A 430 34.99 -64.13 64.43
CA LEU A 430 33.89 -64.81 65.12
C LEU A 430 34.02 -66.37 65.04
N ASP A 431 34.44 -66.90 63.90
CA ASP A 431 34.69 -68.29 63.64
C ASP A 431 35.85 -68.82 64.53
N ASP A 432 36.90 -68.02 64.76
CA ASP A 432 37.98 -68.33 65.65
C ASP A 432 37.51 -68.32 67.16
N LEU A 433 36.68 -67.32 67.53
CA LEU A 433 36.13 -67.19 68.85
C LEU A 433 35.13 -68.34 69.20
N GLU A 434 34.30 -68.72 68.20
CA GLU A 434 33.39 -69.88 68.36
C GLU A 434 34.10 -71.19 68.56
N ARG A 435 35.29 -71.41 67.98
CA ARG A 435 36.10 -72.60 68.14
C ARG A 435 36.76 -72.69 69.53
N GLU A 436 37.07 -71.57 70.16
CA GLU A 436 37.74 -71.51 71.45
C GLU A 436 36.75 -71.42 72.63
N GLU A 437 35.48 -71.11 72.39
CA GLU A 437 34.46 -70.93 73.43
C GLU A 437 33.79 -72.25 73.85
N SER A 438 33.67 -72.47 75.11
CA SER A 438 33.06 -73.71 75.69
C SER A 438 31.82 -73.42 76.52
N ASP A 439 31.46 -72.16 76.79
CA ASP A 439 30.27 -71.77 77.53
C ASP A 439 29.05 -71.68 76.56
N PRO A 440 28.00 -72.44 76.81
CA PRO A 440 26.82 -72.51 75.97
C PRO A 440 26.12 -71.18 75.79
N ASP A 441 26.07 -70.31 76.80
CA ASP A 441 25.39 -69.03 76.76
C ASP A 441 26.19 -68.01 75.91
N GLN A 442 27.55 -68.06 75.97
CA GLN A 442 28.43 -67.25 75.18
C GLN A 442 28.44 -67.69 73.69
N LEU A 443 28.39 -69.00 73.46
CA LEU A 443 28.31 -69.60 72.14
C LEU A 443 27.02 -69.16 71.41
N GLU A 444 25.89 -69.14 72.15
CA GLU A 444 24.63 -68.63 71.58
C GLU A 444 24.72 -67.15 71.19
N ASN A 445 25.44 -66.34 71.96
CA ASN A 445 25.66 -64.94 71.62
C ASN A 445 26.61 -64.76 70.41
N LEU A 446 27.64 -65.58 70.27
CA LEU A 446 28.53 -65.60 69.11
C LEU A 446 27.77 -65.99 67.85
N PHE A 447 26.91 -67.03 67.89
CA PHE A 447 26.05 -67.37 66.74
C PHE A 447 25.11 -66.21 66.34
N LYS A 448 24.58 -65.47 67.31
CA LYS A 448 23.78 -64.26 67.00
C LYS A 448 24.58 -63.18 66.29
N LEU A 449 25.87 -62.96 66.69
CA LEU A 449 26.76 -62.06 66.08
C LEU A 449 27.22 -62.50 64.68
N ASP A 450 27.45 -63.83 64.50
CA ASP A 450 27.74 -64.41 63.19
C ASP A 450 26.60 -64.17 62.20
N HIS A 451 25.37 -64.45 62.63
CA HIS A 451 24.20 -64.15 61.78
C HIS A 451 24.05 -62.65 61.45
N LEU A 452 24.38 -61.77 62.39
CA LEU A 452 24.35 -60.31 62.12
C LEU A 452 25.39 -59.92 61.15
N ALA A 453 26.60 -60.39 61.22
CA ALA A 453 27.70 -60.14 60.29
C ALA A 453 27.37 -60.75 58.90
N ALA A 454 26.80 -61.95 58.83
CA ALA A 454 26.34 -62.51 57.56
C ALA A 454 25.26 -61.68 56.90
N ARG A 455 24.37 -61.06 57.67
CA ARG A 455 23.33 -60.15 57.19
C ARG A 455 23.95 -58.83 56.67
N MET A 456 24.95 -58.27 57.35
CA MET A 456 25.68 -57.09 56.89
C MET A 456 26.40 -57.35 55.54
N ARG A 457 27.06 -58.54 55.42
CA ARG A 457 27.68 -58.96 54.16
C ARG A 457 26.67 -58.99 53.02
N ARG A 458 25.47 -59.52 53.21
CA ARG A 458 24.40 -59.63 52.26
C ARG A 458 23.89 -58.25 51.82
N ASN A 459 23.74 -57.32 52.78
CA ASN A 459 23.39 -55.95 52.46
C ASN A 459 24.45 -55.23 51.52
N ASP A 460 25.73 -55.49 51.82
CA ASP A 460 26.83 -54.96 50.99
C ASP A 460 26.84 -55.57 49.58
N GLU A 461 26.57 -56.89 49.48
CA GLU A 461 26.39 -57.55 48.16
C GLU A 461 25.20 -56.98 47.40
N SER A 462 24.07 -56.76 48.08
CA SER A 462 22.89 -56.12 47.47
C SER A 462 23.20 -54.71 46.98
N LEU A 463 23.97 -53.89 47.68
CA LEU A 463 24.43 -52.61 47.27
C LEU A 463 25.33 -52.65 46.01
N LEU A 464 26.22 -53.65 45.93
CA LEU A 464 27.08 -53.87 44.76
C LEU A 464 26.26 -54.26 43.52
N VAL A 465 25.23 -55.11 43.67
CA VAL A 465 24.31 -55.46 42.58
C VAL A 465 23.52 -54.24 42.10
N LEU A 466 22.98 -53.42 43.01
CA LEU A 466 22.30 -52.16 42.67
C LEU A 466 23.21 -51.17 41.99
N ALA A 467 24.52 -51.19 42.30
CA ALA A 467 25.53 -50.38 41.63
C ALA A 467 26.03 -50.98 40.31
N GLY A 468 25.48 -52.10 39.88
CA GLY A 468 25.77 -52.73 38.58
C GLY A 468 27.12 -53.46 38.51
N THR A 469 27.62 -53.96 39.69
CA THR A 469 28.86 -54.75 39.74
C THR A 469 28.51 -56.23 39.90
N ASP A 470 29.14 -57.10 39.10
CA ASP A 470 28.92 -58.55 39.13
C ASP A 470 29.41 -59.18 40.43
N SER A 471 28.64 -60.15 40.96
CA SER A 471 29.01 -60.95 42.11
C SER A 471 30.21 -61.84 41.85
N THR A 472 31.18 -61.91 42.79
CA THR A 472 32.47 -62.62 42.64
C THR A 472 32.41 -64.10 42.87
N ARG A 473 31.31 -64.69 43.29
CA ARG A 473 31.16 -66.15 43.51
C ARG A 473 30.83 -66.86 42.20
N ARG A 474 31.78 -67.56 41.62
CA ARG A 474 31.57 -68.44 40.46
C ARG A 474 31.55 -69.88 40.80
N TRP A 475 30.40 -70.52 40.63
CA TRP A 475 30.30 -71.99 40.68
C TRP A 475 30.68 -72.55 39.32
N ASN A 476 31.66 -73.49 39.32
CA ASN A 476 32.21 -73.99 38.06
C ASN A 476 31.46 -75.22 37.49
N ARG A 477 30.45 -75.75 38.17
CA ARG A 477 29.68 -76.91 37.73
C ARG A 477 28.20 -76.68 37.91
N PRO A 478 27.35 -77.32 37.09
CA PRO A 478 25.91 -77.30 37.33
C PRO A 478 25.56 -77.91 38.69
N VAL A 479 24.63 -77.25 39.40
CA VAL A 479 24.19 -77.66 40.77
C VAL A 479 22.70 -78.01 40.71
N GLY A 480 22.30 -79.09 41.35
CA GLY A 480 20.91 -79.47 41.37
C GLY A 480 20.07 -78.40 42.08
N LEU A 481 18.87 -78.10 41.57
CA LEU A 481 18.01 -77.02 42.08
C LEU A 481 17.66 -77.25 43.55
N GLY A 482 17.52 -78.46 44.03
CA GLY A 482 17.33 -78.79 45.43
C GLY A 482 18.47 -78.31 46.34
N ALA A 483 19.69 -78.40 45.89
CA ALA A 483 20.86 -77.92 46.63
C ALA A 483 20.91 -76.35 46.58
N VAL A 484 20.47 -75.72 45.51
CA VAL A 484 20.34 -74.26 45.40
C VAL A 484 19.27 -73.74 46.39
N LEU A 485 18.14 -74.41 46.45
CA LEU A 485 17.07 -74.09 47.43
C LEU A 485 17.52 -74.27 48.85
N LEU A 486 18.26 -75.34 49.12
CA LEU A 486 18.82 -75.62 50.48
C LEU A 486 19.84 -74.54 50.87
N ALA A 487 20.69 -74.14 49.94
CA ALA A 487 21.65 -73.07 50.15
C ALA A 487 20.94 -71.74 50.41
N ALA A 488 19.90 -71.40 49.63
CA ALA A 488 19.11 -70.18 49.85
C ALA A 488 18.36 -70.19 51.20
N ALA A 489 17.81 -71.36 51.61
CA ALA A 489 17.16 -71.52 52.91
C ALA A 489 18.15 -71.43 54.09
N ALA A 490 19.37 -71.88 53.91
CA ALA A 490 20.44 -71.75 54.90
C ALA A 490 20.93 -70.34 55.15
N GLU A 491 20.70 -69.42 54.16
CA GLU A 491 21.09 -68.03 54.27
C GLU A 491 20.08 -67.11 54.95
N ILE A 492 18.88 -67.62 55.34
CA ILE A 492 17.83 -66.82 55.99
C ILE A 492 17.73 -67.12 57.53
N GLU A 493 17.39 -66.07 58.31
CA GLU A 493 17.30 -66.19 59.77
C GLU A 493 16.23 -67.19 60.24
N GLN A 494 15.09 -67.20 59.54
CA GLN A 494 13.95 -68.06 59.95
C GLN A 494 13.84 -69.36 59.10
N TYR A 495 14.96 -69.96 58.75
CA TYR A 495 15.02 -71.17 57.92
C TYR A 495 14.11 -72.33 58.46
N GLN A 496 13.88 -72.42 59.73
CA GLN A 496 13.01 -73.40 60.35
C GLN A 496 11.54 -73.33 59.92
N ARG A 497 11.16 -72.20 59.36
CA ARG A 497 9.83 -71.93 58.79
C ARG A 497 9.74 -72.27 57.29
N VAL A 498 10.82 -72.69 56.67
CA VAL A 498 10.85 -73.04 55.27
C VAL A 498 10.94 -74.55 55.12
N ARG A 499 9.98 -75.16 54.41
CA ARG A 499 10.00 -76.59 54.08
C ARG A 499 10.31 -76.73 52.59
N ILE A 500 11.39 -77.41 52.24
CA ILE A 500 11.80 -77.71 50.88
C ILE A 500 11.18 -79.05 50.50
N GLU A 501 10.30 -79.06 49.49
CA GLU A 501 9.78 -80.27 48.90
C GLU A 501 10.79 -80.87 47.90
N PRO A 502 10.79 -82.25 47.70
CA PRO A 502 11.69 -82.84 46.69
C PRO A 502 11.50 -82.22 45.31
N VAL A 503 12.58 -81.71 44.80
CA VAL A 503 12.64 -81.15 43.42
C VAL A 503 13.25 -82.24 42.56
N GLY A 504 12.62 -82.57 41.40
CA GLY A 504 13.14 -83.54 40.47
C GLY A 504 14.52 -83.14 39.92
N ASP A 505 15.11 -83.92 39.01
CA ASP A 505 16.46 -83.75 38.42
C ASP A 505 16.56 -82.48 37.56
N VAL A 506 16.50 -81.28 38.19
CA VAL A 506 16.70 -79.98 37.55
C VAL A 506 18.03 -79.44 38.04
N TYR A 507 18.88 -78.98 37.06
CA TYR A 507 20.18 -78.42 37.38
C TYR A 507 20.25 -76.93 36.90
N VAL A 508 20.87 -76.13 37.74
CA VAL A 508 21.18 -74.70 37.44
C VAL A 508 22.61 -74.60 36.95
N VAL A 509 22.81 -73.85 35.87
CA VAL A 509 24.16 -73.63 35.33
C VAL A 509 25.03 -72.88 36.34
N GLY A 510 26.31 -73.30 36.48
CA GLY A 510 27.18 -72.85 37.55
C GLY A 510 27.30 -71.35 37.72
N HIS A 511 27.34 -70.58 36.62
CA HIS A 511 27.44 -69.10 36.68
C HIS A 511 26.19 -68.45 37.23
N ALA A 512 25.03 -69.04 37.10
CA ALA A 512 23.75 -68.51 37.60
C ALA A 512 23.39 -68.95 39.05
N VAL A 513 24.13 -69.91 39.60
CA VAL A 513 23.84 -70.46 40.94
C VAL A 513 23.91 -69.39 42.01
N GLY A 514 24.96 -68.59 42.05
CA GLY A 514 25.13 -67.52 43.05
C GLY A 514 24.03 -66.48 43.04
N GLU A 515 23.70 -65.99 41.85
CA GLU A 515 22.62 -65.01 41.69
C GLU A 515 21.26 -65.59 42.06
N LEU A 516 21.01 -66.83 41.68
CA LEU A 516 19.77 -67.50 41.98
C LEU A 516 19.62 -67.83 43.50
N VAL A 517 20.71 -68.28 44.18
CA VAL A 517 20.74 -68.44 45.63
C VAL A 517 20.42 -67.11 46.33
N HIS A 518 21.10 -66.03 45.95
CA HIS A 518 20.87 -64.73 46.55
C HIS A 518 19.44 -64.21 46.31
N MET A 519 18.94 -64.28 45.07
CA MET A 519 17.55 -63.93 44.76
C MET A 519 16.54 -64.71 45.54
N LEU A 520 16.71 -66.06 45.67
CA LEU A 520 15.85 -66.92 46.41
C LEU A 520 15.93 -66.66 47.92
N ALA A 521 17.13 -66.39 48.45
CA ALA A 521 17.32 -66.06 49.87
C ALA A 521 16.57 -64.75 50.21
N GLU A 522 16.70 -63.66 49.35
CA GLU A 522 15.98 -62.41 49.54
C GLU A 522 14.42 -62.63 49.52
N VAL A 523 13.95 -63.43 48.54
CA VAL A 523 12.51 -63.75 48.44
C VAL A 523 12.03 -64.49 49.65
N LEU A 524 12.78 -65.51 50.14
CA LEU A 524 12.45 -66.30 51.33
C LEU A 524 12.55 -65.47 52.61
N GLU A 525 13.55 -64.63 52.77
CA GLU A 525 13.70 -63.70 53.90
C GLU A 525 12.50 -62.73 53.97
N ASN A 526 12.15 -62.10 52.83
CA ASN A 526 10.97 -61.25 52.78
C ASN A 526 9.67 -62.01 53.08
N ALA A 527 9.51 -63.23 52.55
CA ALA A 527 8.37 -64.06 52.81
C ALA A 527 8.25 -64.44 54.29
N THR A 528 9.35 -64.77 54.91
CA THR A 528 9.36 -65.17 56.38
C THR A 528 9.24 -63.95 57.29
N ALA A 529 9.83 -62.81 56.95
CA ALA A 529 9.80 -61.56 57.71
C ALA A 529 8.40 -60.94 57.76
N PHE A 530 7.70 -60.95 56.62
CA PHE A 530 6.38 -60.28 56.47
C PHE A 530 5.19 -61.24 56.68
N SER A 531 5.40 -62.51 56.89
CA SER A 531 4.31 -63.43 57.17
C SER A 531 3.94 -63.47 58.64
N ALA A 532 2.63 -63.66 58.96
CA ALA A 532 2.13 -63.78 60.34
C ALA A 532 2.76 -64.97 61.08
N ARG A 533 3.21 -64.78 62.33
CA ARG A 533 3.77 -65.81 63.23
C ARG A 533 2.64 -66.66 63.82
N THR A 534 1.88 -67.40 63.01
CA THR A 534 0.90 -68.37 63.45
C THR A 534 1.54 -69.76 63.46
N PRO A 535 1.14 -70.70 64.41
CA PRO A 535 1.78 -72.02 64.58
C PRO A 535 1.72 -72.96 63.37
N TRP A 536 1.03 -72.61 62.33
CA TRP A 536 0.81 -73.38 61.08
C TRP A 536 1.23 -72.71 59.78
N SER A 537 2.00 -71.61 59.79
CA SER A 537 2.47 -70.97 58.58
C SER A 537 3.82 -71.54 58.13
N TRP A 538 3.78 -72.55 57.31
CA TRP A 538 4.94 -73.12 56.63
C TRP A 538 4.98 -72.62 55.19
N TRP A 539 6.16 -72.23 54.77
CA TRP A 539 6.42 -71.90 53.37
C TRP A 539 6.97 -73.12 52.65
N THR A 540 6.28 -73.59 51.60
CA THR A 540 6.74 -74.70 50.77
C THR A 540 7.34 -74.22 49.52
N CYS A 541 8.60 -74.57 49.28
CA CYS A 541 9.32 -74.27 48.04
C CYS A 541 9.56 -75.56 47.26
N GLY A 542 9.03 -75.68 46.05
CA GLY A 542 9.21 -76.82 45.15
C GLY A 542 8.58 -76.62 43.79
N LEU A 543 9.03 -77.40 42.77
CA LEU A 543 8.46 -77.44 41.45
C LEU A 543 7.27 -78.36 41.34
N ARG A 544 6.06 -77.82 41.17
CA ARG A 544 4.88 -78.63 40.82
C ARG A 544 4.65 -78.60 39.30
N HIS A 545 4.50 -79.72 38.68
CA HIS A 545 4.16 -79.91 37.28
C HIS A 545 2.62 -79.88 37.07
N PRO A 546 2.10 -79.22 36.00
CA PRO A 546 2.65 -78.17 35.21
C PRO A 546 2.50 -76.80 35.90
N VAL A 547 3.39 -75.86 35.60
CA VAL A 547 3.51 -74.57 36.27
C VAL A 547 2.16 -73.83 36.35
N ARG A 548 1.47 -74.06 37.47
CA ARG A 548 0.36 -73.25 37.95
C ARG A 548 0.89 -72.50 39.16
N TRP A 549 1.32 -71.28 38.94
CA TRP A 549 1.56 -70.37 40.06
C TRP A 549 0.27 -70.22 40.82
N SER A 550 0.09 -70.90 41.97
CA SER A 550 -1.08 -70.69 42.80
C SER A 550 -1.06 -69.24 43.35
N ARG A 551 -2.22 -68.67 43.49
CA ARG A 551 -2.48 -67.25 43.85
C ARG A 551 -2.03 -66.81 45.27
N SER A 552 -1.06 -67.49 45.87
CA SER A 552 -0.57 -67.13 47.22
C SER A 552 0.72 -66.27 47.20
N TRP A 553 1.14 -65.82 46.05
CA TRP A 553 2.25 -64.87 45.89
C TRP A 553 1.72 -63.47 45.65
N THR A 554 1.22 -62.82 46.71
CA THR A 554 1.01 -61.38 46.65
C THR A 554 2.22 -60.72 47.31
N VAL A 555 3.30 -60.50 46.52
CA VAL A 555 4.34 -59.58 46.94
C VAL A 555 3.78 -58.19 46.59
N ALA A 556 3.30 -57.46 47.55
CA ALA A 556 2.97 -56.06 47.43
C ALA A 556 4.30 -55.31 47.41
N TRP A 557 4.67 -54.80 46.20
CA TRP A 557 5.61 -53.69 46.08
C TRP A 557 4.84 -52.40 46.39
N ALA A 558 5.17 -51.77 47.53
CA ALA A 558 4.85 -50.37 47.76
C ALA A 558 5.94 -49.49 47.19
#